data_40a97978c9adae32203dd7051d26fdfe
#
_entry.id   40a97978c9adae32203dd7051d26fdfe
#
_cell.length_a   1.000
_cell.length_b   1.000
_cell.length_c   1.000
_cell.angle_alpha   90.00
_cell.angle_beta   90.00
_cell.angle_gamma   90.00
#
_symmetry.space_group_name_H-M   'P 1'
#
loop_
_entity.id
_entity.type
_entity.pdbx_description
1 polymer ?
#
loop_
_entity_poly.entity_id
_entity_poly.type
_entity_poly.pdbx_seq_one_letter_code
_entity_poly.pdbx_strand_id
1 'polypeptide(L)'
;MRHLIRMTLIVGLAACNGAGTQDLPAGEKAAGGSKGAGTSTKRVSESTTRTIGAGTRVSATMQDALSSRTAKPGERTQATVSRDVTDSQGNIGIPAGSVVSVTIDQLEPGSDQVRPEGRISFSVNSISVRGQSYEIAGDVDPVAHTMKGRGITTDEAARVGAGAAVGAIVGQAIGKNQKGTIIGGAVGTVAGGAVAARYALRDIIVAAGTPITFTLSKAVTVAAR
;
A
#
# COMPACT_ATOMS: atom_id res chain seq x y z
N MET A 1 25.07 -16.96 -20.70
CA MET A 1 24.50 -18.32 -20.79
C MET A 1 23.01 -18.20 -21.01
N ARG A 2 22.60 -18.61 -22.23
CA ARG A 2 21.22 -18.43 -22.75
C ARG A 2 20.45 -19.69 -22.42
N HIS A 3 19.34 -19.63 -21.69
CA HIS A 3 18.39 -20.73 -21.59
C HIS A 3 17.11 -20.40 -22.35
N LEU A 4 17.00 -21.00 -23.51
CA LEU A 4 15.76 -21.16 -24.28
C LEU A 4 14.89 -22.20 -23.59
N ILE A 5 13.67 -21.86 -23.25
CA ILE A 5 12.65 -22.82 -22.85
C ILE A 5 11.62 -22.90 -23.97
N ARG A 6 11.48 -24.11 -24.48
CA ARG A 6 10.68 -24.54 -25.60
C ARG A 6 9.18 -24.52 -25.26
N MET A 7 8.45 -23.95 -26.19
CA MET A 7 7.00 -23.99 -26.31
C MET A 7 6.58 -25.37 -26.84
N THR A 8 5.72 -26.08 -26.11
CA THR A 8 5.10 -27.32 -26.59
C THR A 8 3.63 -27.06 -26.82
N LEU A 9 3.27 -27.08 -28.10
CA LEU A 9 1.92 -27.00 -28.66
C LEU A 9 1.30 -28.40 -28.61
N ILE A 10 0.17 -28.58 -27.95
CA ILE A 10 -0.65 -29.82 -28.09
C ILE A 10 -1.99 -29.43 -28.72
N VAL A 11 -2.12 -29.85 -29.97
CA VAL A 11 -3.37 -29.85 -30.73
C VAL A 11 -4.05 -31.19 -30.47
N GLY A 12 -5.26 -31.16 -29.94
CA GLY A 12 -6.12 -32.33 -29.79
C GLY A 12 -7.44 -32.11 -30.52
N LEU A 13 -7.53 -32.70 -31.70
CA LEU A 13 -8.75 -32.82 -32.53
C LEU A 13 -9.46 -34.09 -32.12
N ALA A 14 -10.74 -34.05 -31.78
CA ALA A 14 -11.63 -35.21 -31.82
C ALA A 14 -13.02 -34.79 -32.25
N ALA A 15 -13.33 -35.13 -33.47
CA ALA A 15 -14.67 -35.14 -34.04
C ALA A 15 -15.36 -36.45 -33.67
N CYS A 16 -16.61 -36.43 -33.33
CA CYS A 16 -17.51 -37.57 -33.49
C CYS A 16 -18.89 -37.08 -33.87
N ASN A 17 -19.23 -37.52 -35.07
CA ASN A 17 -20.46 -37.44 -35.81
C ASN A 17 -21.46 -38.49 -35.26
N GLY A 18 -22.74 -38.17 -35.17
CA GLY A 18 -23.79 -39.12 -34.80
C GLY A 18 -25.14 -38.61 -35.24
N ALA A 19 -25.47 -38.92 -36.52
CA ALA A 19 -26.79 -38.75 -37.06
C ALA A 19 -27.71 -39.91 -36.60
N GLY A 20 -28.91 -39.59 -36.17
CA GLY A 20 -29.97 -40.54 -35.86
C GLY A 20 -31.31 -39.92 -36.20
N THR A 21 -31.76 -40.18 -37.44
CA THR A 21 -33.13 -39.99 -37.89
C THR A 21 -34.01 -41.16 -37.44
N GLN A 22 -35.18 -40.89 -36.88
CA GLN A 22 -36.39 -41.77 -36.96
C GLN A 22 -37.62 -40.94 -36.60
N ASP A 23 -38.41 -40.70 -37.59
CA ASP A 23 -39.77 -41.16 -37.93
C ASP A 23 -40.91 -40.79 -36.98
N LEU A 24 -41.82 -40.02 -37.57
CA LEU A 24 -43.18 -39.73 -37.11
C LEU A 24 -44.10 -40.97 -37.28
N PRO A 25 -45.20 -41.03 -36.52
CA PRO A 25 -46.48 -40.88 -37.21
C PRO A 25 -47.47 -39.93 -36.52
N ALA A 26 -48.36 -39.50 -37.39
CA ALA A 26 -49.45 -38.56 -37.15
C ALA A 26 -50.61 -39.18 -36.36
N GLY A 27 -51.36 -38.28 -35.68
CA GLY A 27 -52.63 -38.57 -34.99
C GLY A 27 -53.09 -37.43 -34.15
N GLU A 28 -53.81 -36.59 -34.66
CA GLU A 28 -55.23 -36.17 -34.53
C GLU A 28 -55.64 -35.30 -33.32
N LYS A 29 -56.13 -34.15 -33.68
CA LYS A 29 -57.09 -33.20 -33.09
C LYS A 29 -57.61 -33.42 -31.67
N ALA A 30 -57.49 -32.35 -30.83
CA ALA A 30 -58.65 -31.74 -30.18
C ALA A 30 -58.33 -30.34 -29.67
N ALA A 31 -59.29 -29.45 -29.90
CA ALA A 31 -59.28 -28.04 -29.54
C ALA A 31 -59.39 -27.82 -28.03
N GLY A 32 -58.74 -26.77 -27.52
CA GLY A 32 -58.93 -26.29 -26.14
C GLY A 32 -58.03 -25.09 -25.91
N GLY A 33 -58.60 -23.89 -26.11
CA GLY A 33 -57.90 -22.64 -25.88
C GLY A 33 -57.58 -22.40 -24.44
N SER A 34 -56.41 -21.89 -24.19
CA SER A 34 -56.14 -20.97 -23.06
C SER A 34 -54.97 -20.09 -23.41
N LYS A 35 -55.24 -18.83 -23.62
CA LYS A 35 -54.27 -17.77 -23.67
C LYS A 35 -53.58 -17.70 -22.28
N GLY A 36 -52.43 -18.28 -22.17
CA GLY A 36 -51.47 -18.01 -21.12
C GLY A 36 -50.30 -17.28 -21.75
N ALA A 37 -50.41 -15.95 -21.84
CA ALA A 37 -49.27 -15.11 -22.10
C ALA A 37 -48.31 -15.27 -20.92
N GLY A 38 -47.44 -16.26 -20.98
CA GLY A 38 -46.28 -16.38 -20.12
C GLY A 38 -45.33 -15.26 -20.48
N THR A 39 -45.58 -14.08 -19.91
CA THR A 39 -44.58 -13.04 -19.86
C THR A 39 -43.42 -13.62 -19.07
N SER A 40 -42.45 -14.14 -19.78
CA SER A 40 -41.12 -14.45 -19.22
C SER A 40 -40.54 -13.12 -18.80
N THR A 41 -40.89 -12.72 -17.56
CA THR A 41 -40.24 -11.61 -16.89
C THR A 41 -38.81 -12.06 -16.69
N LYS A 42 -37.97 -11.75 -17.67
CA LYS A 42 -36.53 -11.72 -17.51
C LYS A 42 -36.33 -10.84 -16.27
N ARG A 43 -36.17 -11.48 -15.12
CA ARG A 43 -35.66 -10.78 -13.95
C ARG A 43 -34.31 -10.23 -14.36
N VAL A 44 -34.31 -9.02 -14.85
CA VAL A 44 -33.15 -8.17 -14.82
C VAL A 44 -32.84 -8.11 -13.33
N SER A 45 -31.85 -8.86 -12.90
CA SER A 45 -31.26 -8.63 -11.59
C SER A 45 -30.82 -7.17 -11.63
N GLU A 46 -31.65 -6.30 -11.10
CA GLU A 46 -31.25 -4.92 -10.86
C GLU A 46 -30.02 -5.03 -9.97
N SER A 47 -28.87 -4.91 -10.61
CA SER A 47 -27.61 -4.73 -9.91
C SER A 47 -27.76 -3.38 -9.22
N THR A 48 -28.31 -3.41 -8.00
CA THR A 48 -28.46 -2.21 -7.20
C THR A 48 -27.05 -1.68 -6.98
N THR A 49 -26.70 -0.65 -7.70
CA THR A 49 -25.44 0.06 -7.52
C THR A 49 -25.65 1.18 -6.52
N ARG A 50 -24.63 1.47 -5.74
CA ARG A 50 -24.60 2.57 -4.78
C ARG A 50 -23.46 3.50 -5.12
N THR A 51 -23.74 4.79 -5.11
CA THR A 51 -22.73 5.80 -5.41
C THR A 51 -22.34 6.52 -4.12
N ILE A 52 -21.07 6.40 -3.76
CA ILE A 52 -20.45 7.19 -2.69
C ILE A 52 -19.91 8.47 -3.33
N GLY A 53 -20.34 9.60 -2.82
CA GLY A 53 -19.98 10.90 -3.37
C GLY A 53 -18.50 11.26 -3.17
N ALA A 54 -17.98 12.11 -4.04
CA ALA A 54 -16.71 12.78 -3.80
C ALA A 54 -16.80 13.61 -2.50
N GLY A 55 -15.67 13.80 -1.82
CA GLY A 55 -15.63 14.47 -0.52
C GLY A 55 -16.00 13.56 0.66
N THR A 56 -16.42 12.31 0.41
CA THR A 56 -16.71 11.37 1.49
C THR A 56 -15.41 10.96 2.20
N ARG A 57 -15.42 11.08 3.53
CA ARG A 57 -14.31 10.69 4.38
C ARG A 57 -14.44 9.23 4.78
N VAL A 58 -13.37 8.47 4.55
CA VAL A 58 -13.29 7.03 4.84
C VAL A 58 -12.21 6.80 5.88
N SER A 59 -12.55 6.06 6.94
CA SER A 59 -11.60 5.64 7.96
C SER A 59 -11.17 4.20 7.71
N ALA A 60 -9.87 3.95 7.73
CA ALA A 60 -9.28 2.64 7.54
C ALA A 60 -8.13 2.41 8.53
N THR A 61 -7.64 1.21 8.62
CA THR A 61 -6.54 0.81 9.50
C THR A 61 -5.49 0.10 8.68
N MET A 62 -4.23 0.51 8.82
CA MET A 62 -3.09 -0.12 8.13
C MET A 62 -2.96 -1.59 8.52
N GLN A 63 -2.81 -2.49 7.55
CA GLN A 63 -2.60 -3.91 7.82
C GLN A 63 -1.17 -4.21 8.19
N ASP A 64 -0.23 -3.60 7.48
CA ASP A 64 1.20 -3.86 7.64
C ASP A 64 1.92 -2.70 8.30
N ALA A 65 2.99 -3.01 9.01
CA ALA A 65 3.92 -2.00 9.49
C ALA A 65 4.83 -1.54 8.36
N LEU A 66 5.05 -0.24 8.28
CA LEU A 66 5.94 0.39 7.30
C LEU A 66 7.13 1.04 7.98
N SER A 67 8.30 0.95 7.35
CA SER A 67 9.51 1.64 7.80
C SER A 67 10.22 2.28 6.61
N SER A 68 10.67 3.52 6.78
CA SER A 68 11.48 4.21 5.77
C SER A 68 12.83 3.54 5.47
N ARG A 69 13.20 2.53 6.25
CA ARG A 69 14.39 1.71 6.00
C ARG A 69 14.15 0.69 4.89
N THR A 70 12.95 0.14 4.79
CA THR A 70 12.62 -0.98 3.90
C THR A 70 11.67 -0.60 2.78
N ALA A 71 10.67 0.21 3.07
CA ALA A 71 9.67 0.67 2.10
C ALA A 71 10.20 1.81 1.23
N LYS A 72 9.67 1.92 0.03
CA LYS A 72 10.07 2.92 -0.97
C LYS A 72 8.86 3.69 -1.51
N PRO A 73 9.04 4.94 -1.96
CA PRO A 73 8.03 5.63 -2.74
C PRO A 73 7.59 4.79 -3.95
N GLY A 74 6.30 4.78 -4.24
CA GLY A 74 5.67 3.95 -5.27
C GLY A 74 5.26 2.54 -4.80
N GLU A 75 5.68 2.11 -3.63
CA GLU A 75 5.29 0.82 -3.06
C GLU A 75 3.83 0.85 -2.60
N ARG A 76 3.14 -0.30 -2.73
CA ARG A 76 1.74 -0.46 -2.33
C ARG A 76 1.64 -1.25 -1.05
N THR A 77 0.76 -0.77 -0.18
CA THR A 77 0.37 -1.44 1.06
C THR A 77 -1.15 -1.53 1.13
N GLN A 78 -1.66 -2.19 2.14
CA GLN A 78 -3.09 -2.38 2.31
C GLN A 78 -3.58 -1.78 3.63
N ALA A 79 -4.82 -1.29 3.58
CA ALA A 79 -5.55 -0.86 4.76
C ALA A 79 -6.97 -1.45 4.74
N THR A 80 -7.53 -1.70 5.89
CA THR A 80 -8.89 -2.22 6.04
C THR A 80 -9.81 -1.12 6.50
N VAL A 81 -10.94 -0.93 5.81
CA VAL A 81 -11.97 0.03 6.19
C VAL A 81 -12.51 -0.32 7.57
N SER A 82 -12.47 0.63 8.49
CA SER A 82 -12.79 0.40 9.91
C SER A 82 -14.28 0.58 10.21
N ARG A 83 -15.01 1.31 9.38
CA ARG A 83 -16.43 1.61 9.56
C ARG A 83 -17.15 1.63 8.23
N ASP A 84 -18.42 1.27 8.26
CA ASP A 84 -19.29 1.36 7.09
C ASP A 84 -19.33 2.80 6.54
N VAL A 85 -19.27 2.91 5.21
CA VAL A 85 -19.44 4.16 4.49
C VAL A 85 -20.76 4.13 3.76
N THR A 86 -21.61 5.11 4.03
CA THR A 86 -22.95 5.21 3.48
C THR A 86 -23.03 6.19 2.33
N ASP A 87 -23.98 5.97 1.45
CA ASP A 87 -24.38 6.92 0.41
C ASP A 87 -25.21 8.07 1.00
N SER A 88 -25.62 9.02 0.17
CA SER A 88 -26.45 10.15 0.56
C SER A 88 -27.84 9.76 1.07
N GLN A 89 -28.26 8.52 0.86
CA GLN A 89 -29.55 7.98 1.31
C GLN A 89 -29.43 7.16 2.60
N GLY A 90 -28.22 7.06 3.15
CA GLY A 90 -27.94 6.30 4.37
C GLY A 90 -27.70 4.80 4.16
N ASN A 91 -27.61 4.35 2.91
CA ASN A 91 -27.36 2.94 2.63
C ASN A 91 -25.86 2.65 2.59
N ILE A 92 -25.45 1.49 3.11
CA ILE A 92 -24.06 1.07 3.13
C ILE A 92 -23.59 0.76 1.71
N GLY A 93 -22.65 1.55 1.20
CA GLY A 93 -21.97 1.31 -0.08
C GLY A 93 -20.64 0.58 0.13
N ILE A 94 -19.81 1.04 1.05
CA ILE A 94 -18.54 0.40 1.38
C ILE A 94 -18.66 -0.14 2.82
N PRO A 95 -18.77 -1.45 3.00
CA PRO A 95 -18.84 -2.04 4.34
C PRO A 95 -17.46 -2.01 5.02
N ALA A 96 -17.48 -1.98 6.35
CA ALA A 96 -16.31 -2.26 7.15
C ALA A 96 -15.69 -3.61 6.74
N GLY A 97 -14.37 -3.71 6.83
CA GLY A 97 -13.64 -4.89 6.33
C GLY A 97 -13.27 -4.83 4.84
N SER A 98 -13.74 -3.85 4.08
CA SER A 98 -13.27 -3.62 2.71
C SER A 98 -11.78 -3.29 2.70
N VAL A 99 -11.04 -3.80 1.70
CA VAL A 99 -9.59 -3.60 1.60
C VAL A 99 -9.28 -2.46 0.65
N VAL A 100 -8.48 -1.51 1.12
CA VAL A 100 -8.01 -0.35 0.35
C VAL A 100 -6.55 -0.56 -0.03
N SER A 101 -6.21 -0.36 -1.30
CA SER A 101 -4.82 -0.29 -1.76
C SER A 101 -4.31 1.14 -1.62
N VAL A 102 -3.26 1.29 -0.85
CA VAL A 102 -2.62 2.55 -0.52
C VAL A 102 -1.23 2.57 -1.14
N THR A 103 -0.88 3.63 -1.84
CA THR A 103 0.45 3.83 -2.41
C THR A 103 1.22 4.84 -1.56
N ILE A 104 2.48 4.58 -1.35
CA ILE A 104 3.42 5.49 -0.68
C ILE A 104 3.88 6.51 -1.72
N ASP A 105 3.48 7.77 -1.59
CA ASP A 105 3.89 8.82 -2.53
C ASP A 105 5.23 9.41 -2.13
N GLN A 106 5.41 9.70 -0.84
CA GLN A 106 6.64 10.21 -0.28
C GLN A 106 7.00 9.46 0.99
N LEU A 107 8.25 9.13 1.15
CA LEU A 107 8.79 8.53 2.36
C LEU A 107 10.25 8.94 2.52
N GLU A 108 10.47 10.04 3.24
CA GLU A 108 11.78 10.59 3.50
C GLU A 108 12.10 10.50 5.00
N PRO A 109 13.18 9.82 5.38
CA PRO A 109 13.57 9.75 6.79
C PRO A 109 13.86 11.15 7.34
N GLY A 110 13.65 11.32 8.63
CA GLY A 110 13.99 12.54 9.32
C GLY A 110 15.50 12.69 9.49
N SER A 111 15.94 13.94 9.55
CA SER A 111 17.30 14.31 9.95
C SER A 111 17.26 15.50 10.90
N ASP A 112 18.13 15.53 11.88
CA ASP A 112 18.09 16.55 12.95
C ASP A 112 18.23 18.00 12.44
N GLN A 113 18.82 18.21 11.25
CA GLN A 113 19.11 19.55 10.75
C GLN A 113 18.12 20.08 9.71
N VAL A 114 17.56 19.21 8.85
CA VAL A 114 16.78 19.67 7.69
C VAL A 114 15.31 19.36 7.85
N ARG A 115 14.99 18.19 8.36
CA ARG A 115 13.61 17.71 8.55
C ARG A 115 13.56 16.77 9.75
N PRO A 116 13.41 17.29 10.95
CA PRO A 116 13.45 16.46 12.18
C PRO A 116 12.36 15.38 12.19
N GLU A 117 11.20 15.64 11.57
CA GLU A 117 10.06 14.71 11.55
C GLU A 117 9.99 13.84 10.30
N GLY A 118 10.91 14.07 9.32
CA GLY A 118 10.83 13.38 8.03
C GLY A 118 9.60 13.81 7.21
N ARG A 119 9.27 13.03 6.18
CA ARG A 119 8.07 13.24 5.38
C ARG A 119 7.48 11.90 4.97
N ILE A 120 6.18 11.76 5.16
CA ILE A 120 5.41 10.62 4.70
C ILE A 120 4.09 11.10 4.12
N SER A 121 3.75 10.63 2.93
CA SER A 121 2.44 10.84 2.33
C SER A 121 1.98 9.61 1.56
N PHE A 122 0.68 9.45 1.49
CA PHE A 122 0.02 8.32 0.87
C PHE A 122 -1.12 8.79 -0.03
N SER A 123 -1.40 8.02 -1.07
CA SER A 123 -2.60 8.13 -1.88
C SER A 123 -3.34 6.79 -1.93
N VAL A 124 -4.63 6.84 -2.21
CA VAL A 124 -5.46 5.65 -2.40
C VAL A 124 -5.78 5.47 -3.87
N ASN A 125 -5.68 4.23 -4.36
CA ASN A 125 -5.81 3.90 -5.77
C ASN A 125 -7.00 2.98 -6.07
N SER A 126 -7.28 2.03 -5.18
CA SER A 126 -8.39 1.09 -5.36
C SER A 126 -8.95 0.61 -4.04
N ILE A 127 -10.19 0.17 -4.07
CA ILE A 127 -10.86 -0.47 -2.95
C ILE A 127 -11.51 -1.76 -3.41
N SER A 128 -11.32 -2.81 -2.64
CA SER A 128 -11.99 -4.09 -2.84
C SER A 128 -13.19 -4.19 -1.91
N VAL A 129 -14.38 -4.18 -2.49
CA VAL A 129 -15.64 -4.30 -1.78
C VAL A 129 -16.27 -5.64 -2.14
N ARG A 130 -16.49 -6.51 -1.16
CA ARG A 130 -17.09 -7.84 -1.38
C ARG A 130 -16.39 -8.67 -2.48
N GLY A 131 -15.06 -8.55 -2.56
CA GLY A 131 -14.25 -9.27 -3.56
C GLY A 131 -14.19 -8.61 -4.94
N GLN A 132 -14.86 -7.48 -5.16
CA GLN A 132 -14.81 -6.71 -6.40
C GLN A 132 -13.96 -5.46 -6.20
N SER A 133 -13.00 -5.23 -7.11
CA SER A 133 -12.12 -4.07 -7.05
C SER A 133 -12.72 -2.89 -7.81
N TYR A 134 -12.69 -1.72 -7.18
CA TYR A 134 -13.12 -0.45 -7.75
C TYR A 134 -11.96 0.53 -7.69
N GLU A 135 -11.74 1.25 -8.78
CA GLU A 135 -10.77 2.32 -8.79
C GLU A 135 -11.30 3.52 -8.01
N ILE A 136 -10.49 4.02 -7.11
CA ILE A 136 -10.77 5.22 -6.32
C ILE A 136 -9.57 6.16 -6.39
N ALA A 137 -9.80 7.41 -6.11
CA ALA A 137 -8.74 8.38 -5.91
C ALA A 137 -9.06 9.21 -4.66
N GLY A 138 -8.05 9.46 -3.86
CA GLY A 138 -8.20 10.27 -2.66
C GLY A 138 -6.87 10.51 -1.99
N ASP A 139 -6.82 11.61 -1.26
CA ASP A 139 -5.66 11.99 -0.48
C ASP A 139 -5.83 11.49 0.95
N VAL A 140 -4.76 10.96 1.50
CA VAL A 140 -4.73 10.46 2.87
C VAL A 140 -4.31 11.61 3.79
N ASP A 141 -5.08 11.83 4.85
CA ASP A 141 -4.74 12.78 5.92
C ASP A 141 -3.39 12.38 6.55
N PRO A 142 -2.69 13.33 7.22
CA PRO A 142 -1.44 13.03 7.89
C PRO A 142 -1.53 11.82 8.81
N VAL A 143 -0.65 10.84 8.60
CA VAL A 143 -0.65 9.56 9.31
C VAL A 143 0.24 9.63 10.54
N ALA A 144 -0.27 9.16 11.67
CA ALA A 144 0.51 9.03 12.89
C ALA A 144 1.68 8.06 12.67
N HIS A 145 2.87 8.51 13.00
CA HIS A 145 4.08 7.72 12.85
C HIS A 145 5.04 8.00 14.03
N THR A 146 5.98 7.11 14.23
CA THR A 146 7.04 7.25 15.21
C THR A 146 8.38 7.39 14.53
N MET A 147 9.29 8.14 15.16
CA MET A 147 10.65 8.33 14.67
C MET A 147 11.60 7.46 15.48
N LYS A 148 12.33 6.59 14.81
CA LYS A 148 13.34 5.74 15.44
C LYS A 148 14.72 6.07 14.89
N GLY A 149 15.64 6.46 15.77
CA GLY A 149 17.03 6.68 15.37
C GLY A 149 17.60 5.42 14.70
N ARG A 150 18.29 5.61 13.58
CA ARG A 150 18.91 4.52 12.82
C ARG A 150 20.11 3.93 13.53
N GLY A 151 20.58 4.58 14.60
CA GLY A 151 21.84 4.27 15.25
C GLY A 151 23.01 4.87 14.49
N ILE A 152 24.21 4.63 14.98
CA ILE A 152 25.46 5.05 14.29
C ILE A 152 25.71 4.09 13.16
N THR A 153 25.74 4.59 11.92
CA THR A 153 26.13 3.81 10.75
C THR A 153 27.65 3.60 10.70
N THR A 154 28.11 2.65 9.87
CA THR A 154 29.54 2.41 9.68
C THR A 154 30.28 3.67 9.21
N ASP A 155 29.66 4.47 8.36
CA ASP A 155 30.24 5.74 7.88
C ASP A 155 30.29 6.80 8.97
N GLU A 156 29.30 6.85 9.84
CA GLU A 156 29.28 7.76 10.99
C GLU A 156 30.31 7.31 12.03
N ALA A 157 30.42 6.01 12.28
CA ALA A 157 31.47 5.45 13.13
C ALA A 157 32.87 5.75 12.57
N ALA A 158 33.05 5.69 11.27
CA ALA A 158 34.31 6.06 10.58
C ALA A 158 34.61 7.56 10.77
N ARG A 159 33.61 8.44 10.70
CA ARG A 159 33.79 9.88 10.94
C ARG A 159 34.17 10.18 12.38
N VAL A 160 33.56 9.49 13.35
CA VAL A 160 33.96 9.60 14.76
C VAL A 160 35.37 9.13 14.98
N GLY A 161 35.73 7.97 14.38
CA GLY A 161 37.09 7.42 14.41
C GLY A 161 38.12 8.34 13.74
N ALA A 162 37.79 8.93 12.58
CA ALA A 162 38.65 9.90 11.91
C ALA A 162 38.85 11.16 12.76
N GLY A 163 37.80 11.68 13.39
CA GLY A 163 37.91 12.81 14.31
C GLY A 163 38.84 12.54 15.50
N ALA A 164 38.76 11.34 16.09
CA ALA A 164 39.65 10.91 17.14
C ALA A 164 41.11 10.82 16.70
N ALA A 165 41.33 10.24 15.49
CA ALA A 165 42.70 10.10 14.92
C ALA A 165 43.31 11.49 14.62
N VAL A 166 42.58 12.38 13.99
CA VAL A 166 43.06 13.75 13.70
C VAL A 166 43.32 14.51 15.00
N GLY A 167 42.40 14.43 15.97
CA GLY A 167 42.56 15.05 17.26
C GLY A 167 43.77 14.53 18.01
N ALA A 168 44.06 13.24 17.96
CA ALA A 168 45.26 12.64 18.56
C ALA A 168 46.54 13.13 17.92
N ILE A 169 46.60 13.24 16.59
CA ILE A 169 47.77 13.77 15.87
C ILE A 169 48.04 15.20 16.20
N VAL A 170 47.01 16.04 16.19
CA VAL A 170 47.08 17.47 16.55
C VAL A 170 47.48 17.62 18.03
N GLY A 171 46.87 16.85 18.92
CA GLY A 171 47.20 16.85 20.35
C GLY A 171 48.64 16.45 20.62
N GLN A 172 49.16 15.46 19.88
CA GLN A 172 50.59 15.09 20.00
C GLN A 172 51.54 16.19 19.48
N ALA A 173 51.18 16.81 18.33
CA ALA A 173 51.96 17.91 17.77
C ALA A 173 52.06 19.12 18.69
N ILE A 174 51.00 19.49 19.38
CA ILE A 174 50.92 20.61 20.29
C ILE A 174 51.47 20.25 21.69
N GLY A 175 51.07 19.10 22.20
CA GLY A 175 51.42 18.68 23.56
C GLY A 175 52.77 17.97 23.69
N LYS A 176 53.40 17.58 22.59
CA LYS A 176 54.71 16.88 22.48
C LYS A 176 54.87 15.65 23.39
N ASN A 177 53.76 15.10 23.89
CA ASN A 177 53.77 13.94 24.79
C ASN A 177 52.49 13.08 24.65
N GLN A 178 52.50 11.93 25.30
CA GLN A 178 51.33 11.00 25.29
C GLN A 178 50.06 11.62 25.87
N LYS A 179 50.16 12.54 26.84
CA LYS A 179 48.98 13.21 27.42
C LYS A 179 48.28 14.08 26.40
N GLY A 180 49.04 14.79 25.54
CA GLY A 180 48.47 15.60 24.46
C GLY A 180 47.72 14.73 23.44
N THR A 181 48.26 13.54 23.10
CA THR A 181 47.59 12.60 22.21
C THR A 181 46.28 12.07 22.80
N ILE A 182 46.27 11.69 24.06
CA ILE A 182 45.07 11.19 24.74
C ILE A 182 44.00 12.29 24.84
N ILE A 183 44.35 13.49 25.23
CA ILE A 183 43.44 14.62 25.34
C ILE A 183 42.91 15.01 23.95
N GLY A 184 43.80 15.12 22.97
CA GLY A 184 43.41 15.46 21.58
C GLY A 184 42.50 14.40 20.96
N GLY A 185 42.77 13.12 21.20
CA GLY A 185 41.90 12.02 20.76
C GLY A 185 40.53 12.06 21.43
N ALA A 186 40.47 12.30 22.75
CA ALA A 186 39.20 12.43 23.47
C ALA A 186 38.37 13.62 22.97
N VAL A 187 38.97 14.78 22.76
CA VAL A 187 38.28 15.95 22.19
C VAL A 187 37.82 15.69 20.75
N GLY A 188 38.67 15.05 19.94
CA GLY A 188 38.33 14.67 18.57
C GLY A 188 37.15 13.69 18.49
N THR A 189 37.06 12.75 19.43
CA THR A 189 35.94 11.81 19.55
C THR A 189 34.63 12.53 19.90
N VAL A 190 34.68 13.47 20.84
CA VAL A 190 33.51 14.27 21.22
C VAL A 190 33.05 15.16 20.05
N ALA A 191 33.98 15.82 19.36
CA ALA A 191 33.65 16.64 18.21
C ALA A 191 33.11 15.81 17.05
N GLY A 192 33.75 14.68 16.73
CA GLY A 192 33.31 13.76 15.71
C GLY A 192 31.96 13.15 16.04
N GLY A 193 31.72 12.77 17.28
CA GLY A 193 30.44 12.25 17.76
C GLY A 193 29.31 13.29 17.69
N ALA A 194 29.59 14.54 18.03
CA ALA A 194 28.63 15.65 17.94
C ALA A 194 28.23 15.92 16.46
N VAL A 195 29.18 15.82 15.53
CA VAL A 195 28.91 15.96 14.10
C VAL A 195 28.08 14.78 13.61
N ALA A 196 28.46 13.54 13.96
CA ALA A 196 27.70 12.35 13.59
C ALA A 196 26.26 12.40 14.13
N ALA A 197 26.07 12.80 15.37
CA ALA A 197 24.73 12.94 15.97
C ALA A 197 23.84 13.95 15.22
N ARG A 198 24.43 15.03 14.71
CA ARG A 198 23.69 16.05 13.93
C ARG A 198 23.16 15.56 12.59
N TYR A 199 23.80 14.54 12.01
CA TYR A 199 23.41 13.95 10.71
C TYR A 199 22.75 12.59 10.89
N ALA A 200 22.50 12.17 12.14
CA ALA A 200 21.84 10.91 12.41
C ALA A 200 20.44 10.88 11.77
N LEU A 201 20.24 9.90 10.89
CA LEU A 201 18.95 9.68 10.26
C LEU A 201 17.99 9.03 11.26
N ARG A 202 16.74 9.45 11.19
CA ARG A 202 15.64 8.85 11.93
C ARG A 202 14.66 8.21 10.99
N ASP A 203 14.45 6.92 11.15
CA ASP A 203 13.48 6.20 10.34
C ASP A 203 12.06 6.51 10.80
N ILE A 204 11.18 6.74 9.83
CA ILE A 204 9.75 6.80 10.05
C ILE A 204 9.24 5.37 10.19
N ILE A 205 8.47 5.11 11.22
CA ILE A 205 7.79 3.84 11.44
C ILE A 205 6.30 4.11 11.60
N VAL A 206 5.50 3.52 10.71
CA VAL A 206 4.05 3.43 10.83
C VAL A 206 3.75 2.01 11.30
N ALA A 207 3.14 1.87 12.46
CA ALA A 207 2.81 0.55 13.00
C ALA A 207 1.63 -0.07 12.26
N ALA A 208 1.58 -1.39 12.20
CA ALA A 208 0.36 -2.10 11.85
C ALA A 208 -0.75 -1.69 12.83
N GLY A 209 -1.98 -1.59 12.35
CA GLY A 209 -3.09 -1.10 13.17
C GLY A 209 -3.19 0.43 13.27
N THR A 210 -2.28 1.19 12.65
CA THR A 210 -2.37 2.66 12.64
C THR A 210 -3.61 3.10 11.88
N PRO A 211 -4.48 3.93 12.49
CA PRO A 211 -5.63 4.48 11.80
C PRO A 211 -5.21 5.50 10.76
N ILE A 212 -5.82 5.41 9.60
CA ILE A 212 -5.70 6.38 8.51
C ILE A 212 -7.08 6.88 8.13
N THR A 213 -7.15 8.08 7.65
CA THR A 213 -8.38 8.66 7.09
C THR A 213 -8.04 9.23 5.73
N PHE A 214 -8.90 9.03 4.77
CA PHE A 214 -8.75 9.61 3.44
C PHE A 214 -10.08 10.17 2.94
N THR A 215 -9.99 11.14 2.06
CA THR A 215 -11.15 11.79 1.44
C THR A 215 -11.20 11.41 -0.03
N LEU A 216 -12.34 10.91 -0.49
CA LEU A 216 -12.53 10.55 -1.89
C LEU A 216 -12.52 11.81 -2.77
N SER A 217 -11.62 11.86 -3.75
CA SER A 217 -11.53 12.95 -4.73
C SER A 217 -12.59 12.81 -5.83
N LYS A 218 -13.09 11.58 -6.06
CA LYS A 218 -14.10 11.27 -7.07
C LYS A 218 -15.19 10.37 -6.48
N ALA A 219 -16.41 10.49 -7.00
CA ALA A 219 -17.45 9.57 -6.66
C ALA A 219 -17.13 8.15 -7.15
N VAL A 220 -17.45 7.15 -6.33
CA VAL A 220 -17.27 5.73 -6.67
C VAL A 220 -18.63 5.04 -6.64
N THR A 221 -18.91 4.26 -7.69
CA THR A 221 -20.14 3.45 -7.78
C THR A 221 -19.79 1.99 -7.53
N VAL A 222 -20.34 1.42 -6.48
CA VAL A 222 -20.12 0.03 -6.05
C VAL A 222 -21.39 -0.79 -6.22
N ALA A 223 -21.25 -2.08 -6.51
CA ALA A 223 -22.41 -2.98 -6.54
C ALA A 223 -22.93 -3.19 -5.13
N ALA A 224 -24.22 -2.96 -4.93
CA ALA A 224 -24.94 -3.32 -3.73
C ALA A 224 -25.57 -4.71 -3.95
N ARG A 225 -25.28 -5.62 -3.07
CA ARG A 225 -26.04 -6.88 -2.96
C ARG A 225 -26.87 -6.84 -1.69
#